data_05a9c32f3ae5233dcbe831d1c81bbfd8
#
_entry.id   05a9c32f3ae5233dcbe831d1c81bbfd8
#
_cell.length_a   1.000
_cell.length_b   1.000
_cell.length_c   1.000
_cell.angle_alpha   90.00
_cell.angle_beta   90.00
_cell.angle_gamma   90.00
#
_symmetry.space_group_name_H-M   'P 1'
#
loop_
_entity.id
_entity.type
_entity.pdbx_description
1 polymer ?
#
loop_
_entity_poly.entity_id
_entity_poly.type
_entity_poly.pdbx_seq_one_letter_code
_entity_poly.pdbx_strand_id
1 'polypeptide(L)'
;MKQYQKKQALERVIHGVFLLLGLVTVGCVLLITIYLIVSGIPAIRKIGLVPFLFGKVWASTSKTNPQYGILPFILTSVYGTAGAIVLGVPIGFFTAVYLAKLAPPQLKSILSSAVSLLSGIPSVVYGLVGMLVLVPGIRKLFHIPDGASLLAAIIVLAIMILPSIIKVSVTALEAVPKEYEDASLAL
;
A
#
# COMPACT_ATOMS: atom_id res chain seq x y z
N MET A 1 13.99 46.00 15.50
CA MET A 1 13.85 46.06 14.02
C MET A 1 14.82 45.10 13.30
N LYS A 2 16.12 45.09 13.55
CA LYS A 2 17.10 44.20 12.87
C LYS A 2 16.82 42.70 13.01
N GLN A 3 16.30 42.24 14.14
CA GLN A 3 16.02 40.82 14.39
C GLN A 3 14.78 40.32 13.61
N TYR A 4 13.79 41.18 13.41
CA TYR A 4 12.60 40.89 12.61
C TYR A 4 12.93 40.80 11.11
N GLN A 5 13.79 41.68 10.60
CA GLN A 5 14.24 41.65 9.21
C GLN A 5 15.06 40.38 8.92
N LYS A 6 15.93 39.93 9.84
CA LYS A 6 16.67 38.67 9.70
C LYS A 6 15.75 37.47 9.64
N LYS A 7 14.70 37.44 10.47
CA LYS A 7 13.71 36.34 10.47
C LYS A 7 12.94 36.28 9.15
N GLN A 8 12.48 37.43 8.63
CA GLN A 8 11.80 37.49 7.32
C GLN A 8 12.72 37.10 6.15
N ALA A 9 14.00 37.45 6.19
CA ALA A 9 14.95 37.03 5.17
C ALA A 9 15.19 35.51 5.20
N LEU A 10 15.31 34.93 6.39
CA LEU A 10 15.45 33.48 6.57
C LEU A 10 14.21 32.75 6.08
N GLU A 11 13.01 33.21 6.42
CA GLU A 11 11.74 32.63 5.95
C GLU A 11 11.63 32.65 4.43
N ARG A 12 12.03 33.73 3.75
CA ARG A 12 12.07 33.81 2.28
C ARG A 12 13.05 32.82 1.66
N VAL A 13 14.24 32.67 2.24
CA VAL A 13 15.22 31.69 1.76
C VAL A 13 14.67 30.26 1.92
N ILE A 14 14.13 29.94 3.10
CA ILE A 14 13.53 28.64 3.38
C ILE A 14 12.37 28.36 2.38
N HIS A 15 11.47 29.34 2.18
CA HIS A 15 10.38 29.21 1.22
C HIS A 15 10.89 28.99 -0.20
N GLY A 16 11.94 29.73 -0.63
CA GLY A 16 12.58 29.54 -1.93
C GLY A 16 13.18 28.15 -2.10
N VAL A 17 13.84 27.63 -1.07
CA VAL A 17 14.40 26.26 -1.07
C VAL A 17 13.29 25.22 -1.18
N PHE A 18 12.22 25.32 -0.40
CA PHE A 18 11.08 24.39 -0.49
C PHE A 18 10.37 24.46 -1.83
N LEU A 19 10.22 25.66 -2.40
CA LEU A 19 9.64 25.82 -3.73
C LEU A 19 10.52 25.17 -4.80
N LEU A 20 11.84 25.38 -4.74
CA LEU A 20 12.77 24.74 -5.66
C LEU A 20 12.71 23.22 -5.56
N LEU A 21 12.77 22.66 -4.34
CA LEU A 21 12.67 21.22 -4.10
C LEU A 21 11.33 20.65 -4.60
N GLY A 22 10.23 21.36 -4.37
CA GLY A 22 8.91 21.01 -4.89
C GLY A 22 8.88 20.99 -6.43
N LEU A 23 9.43 22.02 -7.08
CA LEU A 23 9.54 22.07 -8.55
C LEU A 23 10.41 20.94 -9.11
N VAL A 24 11.54 20.63 -8.47
CA VAL A 24 12.41 19.52 -8.86
C VAL A 24 11.66 18.20 -8.75
N THR A 25 10.94 17.96 -7.65
CA THR A 25 10.16 16.74 -7.45
C THR A 25 9.10 16.58 -8.53
N VAL A 26 8.31 17.62 -8.79
CA VAL A 26 7.28 17.62 -9.84
C VAL A 26 7.93 17.41 -11.21
N GLY A 27 9.05 18.10 -11.48
CA GLY A 27 9.83 17.94 -12.73
C GLY A 27 10.30 16.50 -12.94
N CYS A 28 10.81 15.84 -11.91
CA CYS A 28 11.23 14.43 -11.98
C CYS A 28 10.05 13.50 -12.28
N VAL A 29 8.91 13.70 -11.63
CA VAL A 29 7.70 12.90 -11.89
C VAL A 29 7.22 13.09 -13.33
N LEU A 30 7.15 14.33 -13.82
CA LEU A 30 6.78 14.62 -15.20
C LEU A 30 7.75 14.00 -16.20
N LEU A 31 9.05 14.09 -15.94
CA LEU A 31 10.09 13.52 -16.79
C LEU A 31 9.93 11.99 -16.90
N ILE A 32 9.75 11.30 -15.77
CA ILE A 32 9.53 9.86 -15.74
C ILE A 32 8.25 9.50 -16.51
N THR A 33 7.17 10.25 -16.30
CA THR A 33 5.88 10.01 -16.96
C THR A 33 6.03 10.18 -18.48
N ILE A 34 6.64 11.27 -18.94
CA ILE A 34 6.87 11.51 -20.36
C ILE A 34 7.76 10.41 -20.97
N TYR A 35 8.85 10.05 -20.27
CA TYR A 35 9.74 8.97 -20.72
C TYR A 35 9.01 7.65 -20.89
N LEU A 36 8.20 7.25 -19.92
CA LEU A 36 7.43 6.00 -19.99
C LEU A 36 6.43 6.01 -21.15
N ILE A 37 5.73 7.13 -21.36
CA ILE A 37 4.79 7.29 -22.48
C ILE A 37 5.52 7.20 -23.82
N VAL A 38 6.57 7.99 -24.00
CA VAL A 38 7.33 8.05 -25.27
C VAL A 38 7.97 6.69 -25.59
N SER A 39 8.49 5.99 -24.58
CA SER A 39 9.11 4.68 -24.76
C SER A 39 8.08 3.56 -24.91
N GLY A 40 6.94 3.62 -24.21
CA GLY A 40 5.93 2.57 -24.19
C GLY A 40 5.01 2.58 -25.42
N ILE A 41 4.59 3.75 -25.91
CA ILE A 41 3.67 3.86 -27.04
C ILE A 41 4.14 3.12 -28.30
N PRO A 42 5.40 3.24 -28.76
CA PRO A 42 5.87 2.52 -29.95
C PRO A 42 5.80 0.99 -29.78
N ALA A 43 6.09 0.49 -28.59
CA ALA A 43 5.99 -0.95 -28.29
C ALA A 43 4.54 -1.43 -28.34
N ILE A 44 3.61 -0.70 -27.71
CA ILE A 44 2.18 -1.02 -27.70
C ILE A 44 1.59 -0.95 -29.13
N ARG A 45 2.01 0.01 -29.95
CA ARG A 45 1.60 0.12 -31.36
C ARG A 45 2.04 -1.09 -32.19
N LYS A 46 3.24 -1.64 -31.96
CA LYS A 46 3.74 -2.83 -32.66
C LYS A 46 3.01 -4.11 -32.24
N ILE A 47 2.68 -4.24 -30.95
CA ILE A 47 1.99 -5.41 -30.40
C ILE A 47 0.49 -5.37 -30.72
N GLY A 48 -0.09 -4.17 -30.77
CA GLY A 48 -1.52 -3.91 -30.80
C GLY A 48 -2.11 -3.78 -29.39
N LEU A 49 -3.00 -2.80 -29.20
CA LEU A 49 -3.58 -2.51 -27.89
C LEU A 49 -4.41 -3.68 -27.33
N VAL A 50 -5.21 -4.32 -28.19
CA VAL A 50 -6.08 -5.43 -27.78
C VAL A 50 -5.28 -6.68 -27.40
N PRO A 51 -4.31 -7.18 -28.20
CA PRO A 51 -3.45 -8.28 -27.79
C PRO A 51 -2.60 -7.96 -26.54
N PHE A 52 -2.20 -6.72 -26.36
CA PHE A 52 -1.44 -6.28 -25.18
C PHE A 52 -2.32 -6.36 -23.92
N LEU A 53 -3.51 -5.75 -23.91
CA LEU A 53 -4.35 -5.67 -22.72
C LEU A 53 -5.07 -6.99 -22.40
N PHE A 54 -5.56 -7.71 -23.42
CA PHE A 54 -6.39 -8.90 -23.25
C PHE A 54 -5.65 -10.21 -23.57
N GLY A 55 -4.39 -10.14 -23.97
CA GLY A 55 -3.56 -11.33 -24.15
C GLY A 55 -3.38 -12.08 -22.84
N LYS A 56 -3.49 -13.40 -22.89
CA LYS A 56 -3.46 -14.29 -21.72
C LYS A 56 -2.07 -14.83 -21.40
N VAL A 57 -1.11 -14.62 -22.29
CA VAL A 57 0.24 -15.18 -22.16
C VAL A 57 1.27 -14.06 -22.17
N TRP A 58 2.17 -14.11 -21.20
CA TRP A 58 3.38 -13.31 -21.16
C TRP A 58 4.59 -14.19 -21.39
N ALA A 59 5.21 -14.08 -22.55
CA ALA A 59 6.39 -14.85 -22.97
C ALA A 59 7.36 -13.95 -23.74
N SER A 60 7.78 -12.84 -23.13
CA SER A 60 8.64 -11.82 -23.74
C SER A 60 10.03 -12.36 -24.14
N THR A 61 10.49 -13.39 -23.48
CA THR A 61 11.82 -14.01 -23.71
C THR A 61 11.79 -15.17 -24.72
N SER A 62 10.59 -15.53 -25.25
CA SER A 62 10.46 -16.59 -26.24
C SER A 62 11.10 -16.18 -27.57
N LYS A 63 12.04 -16.99 -28.07
CA LYS A 63 12.73 -16.72 -29.35
C LYS A 63 11.86 -17.04 -30.56
N THR A 64 10.88 -17.94 -30.41
CA THR A 64 10.04 -18.43 -31.53
C THR A 64 8.71 -17.69 -31.64
N ASN A 65 8.09 -17.38 -30.49
CA ASN A 65 6.77 -16.70 -30.45
C ASN A 65 6.69 -15.78 -29.22
N PRO A 66 7.25 -14.55 -29.26
CA PRO A 66 7.16 -13.63 -28.15
C PRO A 66 5.72 -13.13 -27.99
N GLN A 67 5.19 -13.24 -26.76
CA GLN A 67 3.84 -12.77 -26.42
C GLN A 67 3.91 -11.77 -25.26
N TYR A 68 3.08 -10.74 -25.31
CA TYR A 68 3.13 -9.60 -24.39
C TYR A 68 1.75 -9.30 -23.78
N GLY A 69 0.94 -10.33 -23.53
CA GLY A 69 -0.38 -10.18 -22.91
C GLY A 69 -0.28 -9.89 -21.42
N ILE A 70 -0.85 -8.77 -20.94
CA ILE A 70 -0.80 -8.36 -19.53
C ILE A 70 -2.07 -8.70 -18.74
N LEU A 71 -3.08 -9.30 -19.36
CA LEU A 71 -4.33 -9.65 -18.68
C LEU A 71 -4.13 -10.45 -17.38
N PRO A 72 -3.24 -11.47 -17.32
CA PRO A 72 -3.00 -12.20 -16.09
C PRO A 72 -2.48 -11.31 -14.95
N PHE A 73 -1.62 -10.33 -15.26
CA PHE A 73 -1.10 -9.39 -14.26
C PHE A 73 -2.19 -8.45 -13.73
N ILE A 74 -3.07 -7.95 -14.61
CA ILE A 74 -4.22 -7.12 -14.25
C ILE A 74 -5.15 -7.92 -13.32
N LEU A 75 -5.54 -9.13 -13.72
CA LEU A 75 -6.45 -9.97 -12.93
C LEU A 75 -5.83 -10.35 -11.58
N THR A 76 -4.56 -10.74 -11.56
CA THR A 76 -3.87 -11.11 -10.31
C THR A 76 -3.78 -9.92 -9.36
N SER A 77 -3.51 -8.71 -9.85
CA SER A 77 -3.48 -7.52 -9.00
C SER A 77 -4.86 -7.16 -8.44
N VAL A 78 -5.92 -7.27 -9.25
CA VAL A 78 -7.32 -7.04 -8.81
C VAL A 78 -7.74 -8.06 -7.76
N TYR A 79 -7.55 -9.36 -8.03
CA TYR A 79 -7.92 -10.42 -7.08
C TYR A 79 -7.07 -10.38 -5.82
N GLY A 80 -5.76 -10.12 -5.96
CA GLY A 80 -4.85 -9.97 -4.82
C GLY A 80 -5.26 -8.82 -3.90
N THR A 81 -5.56 -7.67 -4.48
CA THR A 81 -6.01 -6.49 -3.72
C THR A 81 -7.38 -6.73 -3.09
N ALA A 82 -8.35 -7.25 -3.84
CA ALA A 82 -9.67 -7.57 -3.31
C ALA A 82 -9.60 -8.57 -2.14
N GLY A 83 -8.81 -9.64 -2.29
CA GLY A 83 -8.59 -10.61 -1.23
C GLY A 83 -7.93 -10.00 0.01
N ALA A 84 -6.92 -9.14 -0.18
CA ALA A 84 -6.26 -8.45 0.91
C ALA A 84 -7.22 -7.50 1.67
N ILE A 85 -8.08 -6.79 0.95
CA ILE A 85 -9.12 -5.93 1.54
C ILE A 85 -10.13 -6.75 2.32
N VAL A 86 -10.65 -7.83 1.75
CA VAL A 86 -11.64 -8.70 2.40
C VAL A 86 -11.11 -9.29 3.70
N LEU A 87 -9.82 -9.60 3.79
CA LEU A 87 -9.19 -10.10 5.02
C LEU A 87 -8.74 -8.96 5.93
N GLY A 88 -8.04 -7.97 5.40
CA GLY A 88 -7.36 -6.94 6.18
C GLY A 88 -8.32 -5.91 6.77
N VAL A 89 -9.36 -5.49 6.02
CA VAL A 89 -10.29 -4.46 6.51
C VAL A 89 -11.09 -4.92 7.72
N PRO A 90 -11.74 -6.10 7.73
CA PRO A 90 -12.46 -6.54 8.92
C PRO A 90 -11.54 -6.69 10.14
N ILE A 91 -10.40 -7.35 9.98
CA ILE A 91 -9.45 -7.55 11.08
C ILE A 91 -8.95 -6.20 11.61
N GLY A 92 -8.53 -5.30 10.72
CA GLY A 92 -8.04 -3.98 11.09
C GLY A 92 -9.11 -3.11 11.74
N PHE A 93 -10.32 -3.11 11.22
CA PHE A 93 -11.44 -2.33 11.75
C PHE A 93 -11.88 -2.82 13.13
N PHE A 94 -12.08 -4.12 13.33
CA PHE A 94 -12.42 -4.64 14.65
C PHE A 94 -11.29 -4.43 15.67
N THR A 95 -10.05 -4.54 15.25
CA THR A 95 -8.90 -4.18 16.10
C THR A 95 -8.95 -2.68 16.49
N ALA A 96 -9.30 -1.81 15.56
CA ALA A 96 -9.42 -0.37 15.83
C ALA A 96 -10.58 -0.07 16.79
N VAL A 97 -11.73 -0.70 16.61
CA VAL A 97 -12.87 -0.55 17.53
C VAL A 97 -12.48 -1.00 18.94
N TYR A 98 -11.81 -2.15 19.07
CA TYR A 98 -11.32 -2.63 20.34
C TYR A 98 -10.36 -1.62 21.00
N LEU A 99 -9.39 -1.11 20.25
CA LEU A 99 -8.41 -0.12 20.75
C LEU A 99 -9.04 1.22 21.14
N ALA A 100 -10.02 1.69 20.35
CA ALA A 100 -10.64 3.00 20.57
C ALA A 100 -11.65 2.98 21.74
N LYS A 101 -12.40 1.88 21.92
CA LYS A 101 -13.56 1.84 22.80
C LYS A 101 -13.45 0.87 23.99
N LEU A 102 -12.71 -0.22 23.86
CA LEU A 102 -12.75 -1.34 24.82
C LEU A 102 -11.44 -1.59 25.55
N ALA A 103 -10.31 -1.25 24.94
CA ALA A 103 -9.00 -1.59 25.47
C ALA A 103 -8.65 -0.79 26.75
N PRO A 104 -8.16 -1.44 27.82
CA PRO A 104 -7.65 -0.74 28.97
C PRO A 104 -6.39 0.08 28.58
N PRO A 105 -6.10 1.21 29.28
CA PRO A 105 -5.05 2.15 28.86
C PRO A 105 -3.68 1.50 28.64
N GLN A 106 -3.31 0.54 29.47
CA GLN A 106 -2.04 -0.17 29.38
C GLN A 106 -1.95 -1.00 28.10
N LEU A 107 -2.97 -1.77 27.80
CA LEU A 107 -3.01 -2.62 26.60
C LEU A 107 -3.13 -1.79 25.33
N LYS A 108 -3.92 -0.71 25.37
CA LYS A 108 -4.00 0.27 24.28
C LYS A 108 -2.63 0.84 23.92
N SER A 109 -1.84 1.25 24.92
CA SER A 109 -0.49 1.78 24.71
C SER A 109 0.44 0.76 24.05
N ILE A 110 0.45 -0.49 24.54
CA ILE A 110 1.30 -1.56 24.00
C ILE A 110 0.90 -1.88 22.56
N LEU A 111 -0.38 -2.10 22.28
CA LEU A 111 -0.86 -2.46 20.96
C LEU A 111 -0.68 -1.32 19.94
N SER A 112 -0.92 -0.07 20.35
CA SER A 112 -0.68 1.10 19.49
C SER A 112 0.80 1.25 19.15
N SER A 113 1.69 0.97 20.09
CA SER A 113 3.13 0.94 19.84
C SER A 113 3.51 -0.18 18.87
N ALA A 114 2.97 -1.38 19.05
CA ALA A 114 3.18 -2.51 18.13
C ALA A 114 2.70 -2.19 16.70
N VAL A 115 1.50 -1.62 16.56
CA VAL A 115 0.96 -1.17 15.26
C VAL A 115 1.86 -0.09 14.64
N SER A 116 2.41 0.80 15.44
CA SER A 116 3.34 1.83 14.98
C SER A 116 4.67 1.26 14.50
N LEU A 117 5.21 0.28 15.18
CA LEU A 117 6.40 -0.46 14.75
C LEU A 117 6.15 -1.21 13.43
N LEU A 118 5.02 -1.91 13.32
CA LEU A 118 4.65 -2.59 12.08
C LEU A 118 4.55 -1.61 10.90
N SER A 119 4.00 -0.41 11.09
CA SER A 119 3.93 0.58 10.01
C SER A 119 5.31 1.14 9.59
N GLY A 120 6.34 0.99 10.41
CA GLY A 120 7.71 1.37 10.07
C GLY A 120 8.49 0.33 9.27
N ILE A 121 7.97 -0.90 9.14
CA ILE A 121 8.65 -1.96 8.40
C ILE A 121 8.50 -1.71 6.89
N PRO A 122 9.61 -1.66 6.11
CA PRO A 122 9.54 -1.55 4.67
C PRO A 122 8.79 -2.73 4.02
N SER A 123 8.01 -2.45 2.98
CA SER A 123 7.22 -3.49 2.27
C SER A 123 8.04 -4.67 1.76
N VAL A 124 9.29 -4.42 1.36
CA VAL A 124 10.22 -5.47 0.91
C VAL A 124 10.49 -6.50 2.00
N VAL A 125 10.54 -6.08 3.28
CA VAL A 125 10.75 -7.01 4.40
C VAL A 125 9.53 -7.91 4.59
N TYR A 126 8.31 -7.37 4.47
CA TYR A 126 7.09 -8.19 4.48
C TYR A 126 7.09 -9.23 3.34
N GLY A 127 7.48 -8.81 2.13
CA GLY A 127 7.61 -9.71 0.99
C GLY A 127 8.65 -10.82 1.24
N LEU A 128 9.81 -10.47 1.79
CA LEU A 128 10.86 -11.43 2.13
C LEU A 128 10.38 -12.44 3.18
N VAL A 129 9.77 -11.98 4.26
CA VAL A 129 9.20 -12.86 5.30
C VAL A 129 8.10 -13.74 4.70
N GLY A 130 7.25 -13.20 3.83
CA GLY A 130 6.25 -13.96 3.09
C GLY A 130 6.87 -15.11 2.29
N MET A 131 7.94 -14.84 1.56
CA MET A 131 8.64 -15.86 0.78
C MET A 131 9.34 -16.90 1.65
N LEU A 132 9.94 -16.50 2.76
CA LEU A 132 10.70 -17.43 3.62
C LEU A 132 9.81 -18.23 4.59
N VAL A 133 8.66 -17.71 4.99
CA VAL A 133 7.79 -18.32 6.02
C VAL A 133 6.46 -18.76 5.44
N LEU A 134 5.72 -17.85 4.77
CA LEU A 134 4.36 -18.17 4.29
C LEU A 134 4.38 -19.14 3.11
N VAL A 135 5.25 -18.93 2.13
CA VAL A 135 5.33 -19.81 0.95
C VAL A 135 5.64 -21.26 1.35
N PRO A 136 6.70 -21.55 2.16
CA PRO A 136 6.92 -22.91 2.65
C PRO A 136 5.80 -23.44 3.54
N GLY A 137 5.17 -22.56 4.35
CA GLY A 137 4.04 -22.92 5.19
C GLY A 137 2.84 -23.38 4.36
N ILE A 138 2.46 -22.62 3.35
CA ILE A 138 1.37 -22.95 2.42
C ILE A 138 1.68 -24.25 1.67
N ARG A 139 2.91 -24.38 1.17
CA ARG A 139 3.36 -25.61 0.50
C ARG A 139 3.14 -26.84 1.36
N LYS A 140 3.54 -26.77 2.63
CA LYS A 140 3.38 -27.89 3.58
C LYS A 140 1.91 -28.14 3.94
N LEU A 141 1.15 -27.08 4.18
CA LEU A 141 -0.24 -27.18 4.62
C LEU A 141 -1.15 -27.77 3.55
N PHE A 142 -0.97 -27.34 2.30
CA PHE A 142 -1.80 -27.77 1.17
C PHE A 142 -1.20 -28.91 0.35
N HIS A 143 0.01 -29.39 0.70
CA HIS A 143 0.72 -30.48 0.01
C HIS A 143 0.92 -30.21 -1.49
N ILE A 144 1.17 -28.95 -1.87
CA ILE A 144 1.35 -28.50 -3.25
C ILE A 144 2.84 -28.41 -3.61
N PRO A 145 3.22 -28.57 -4.89
CA PRO A 145 4.63 -28.54 -5.31
C PRO A 145 5.30 -27.19 -5.04
N ASP A 146 4.56 -26.10 -5.22
CA ASP A 146 5.02 -24.75 -4.97
C ASP A 146 3.99 -23.98 -4.14
N GLY A 147 4.44 -23.36 -3.04
CA GLY A 147 3.59 -22.53 -2.17
C GLY A 147 3.52 -21.07 -2.62
N ALA A 148 4.29 -20.66 -3.66
CA ALA A 148 4.19 -19.32 -4.25
C ALA A 148 2.84 -19.18 -4.98
N SER A 149 1.89 -18.57 -4.34
CA SER A 149 0.49 -18.54 -4.76
C SER A 149 -0.15 -17.18 -4.53
N LEU A 150 -1.28 -16.95 -5.18
CA LEU A 150 -2.09 -15.75 -4.95
C LEU A 150 -2.52 -15.66 -3.48
N LEU A 151 -2.77 -16.79 -2.82
CA LEU A 151 -3.10 -16.82 -1.39
C LEU A 151 -1.96 -16.27 -0.52
N ALA A 152 -0.70 -16.65 -0.80
CA ALA A 152 0.46 -16.10 -0.11
C ALA A 152 0.54 -14.58 -0.27
N ALA A 153 0.35 -14.08 -1.50
CA ALA A 153 0.34 -12.65 -1.77
C ALA A 153 -0.80 -11.92 -1.03
N ILE A 154 -2.01 -12.47 -1.03
CA ILE A 154 -3.18 -11.92 -0.31
C ILE A 154 -2.87 -11.79 1.18
N ILE A 155 -2.33 -12.81 1.81
CA ILE A 155 -2.01 -12.79 3.25
C ILE A 155 -0.96 -11.72 3.56
N VAL A 156 0.13 -11.66 2.78
CA VAL A 156 1.17 -10.63 2.97
C VAL A 156 0.59 -9.23 2.81
N LEU A 157 -0.17 -8.99 1.74
CA LEU A 157 -0.81 -7.70 1.49
C LEU A 157 -1.80 -7.33 2.60
N ALA A 158 -2.60 -8.29 3.07
CA ALA A 158 -3.53 -8.07 4.19
C ALA A 158 -2.79 -7.62 5.45
N ILE A 159 -1.68 -8.28 5.80
CA ILE A 159 -0.85 -7.90 6.95
C ILE A 159 -0.25 -6.50 6.76
N MET A 160 0.21 -6.17 5.55
CA MET A 160 0.81 -4.86 5.24
C MET A 160 -0.17 -3.70 5.39
N ILE A 161 -1.45 -3.89 5.07
CA ILE A 161 -2.46 -2.82 5.16
C ILE A 161 -3.02 -2.64 6.57
N LEU A 162 -2.91 -3.66 7.46
CA LEU A 162 -3.45 -3.61 8.82
C LEU A 162 -3.04 -2.37 9.61
N PRO A 163 -1.76 -1.97 9.69
CA PRO A 163 -1.36 -0.82 10.50
C PRO A 163 -2.02 0.48 10.04
N SER A 164 -2.16 0.67 8.75
CA SER A 164 -2.81 1.87 8.17
C SER A 164 -4.30 1.90 8.49
N ILE A 165 -5.00 0.77 8.31
CA ILE A 165 -6.43 0.65 8.61
C ILE A 165 -6.67 0.91 10.10
N ILE A 166 -5.89 0.27 10.97
CA ILE A 166 -6.03 0.41 12.43
C ILE A 166 -5.84 1.87 12.84
N LYS A 167 -4.75 2.53 12.41
CA LYS A 167 -4.46 3.92 12.79
C LYS A 167 -5.52 4.89 12.34
N VAL A 168 -5.91 4.82 11.07
CA VAL A 168 -6.93 5.73 10.51
C VAL A 168 -8.28 5.50 11.19
N SER A 169 -8.67 4.24 11.40
CA SER A 169 -9.93 3.90 12.05
C SER A 169 -9.97 4.30 13.52
N VAL A 170 -8.87 4.08 14.28
CA VAL A 170 -8.78 4.54 15.68
C VAL A 170 -8.94 6.06 15.76
N THR A 171 -8.19 6.80 14.95
CA THR A 171 -8.28 8.27 14.93
C THR A 171 -9.70 8.75 14.57
N ALA A 172 -10.34 8.12 13.59
CA ALA A 172 -11.70 8.45 13.20
C ALA A 172 -12.73 8.16 14.31
N LEU A 173 -12.60 7.00 14.98
CA LEU A 173 -13.48 6.61 16.08
C LEU A 173 -13.31 7.50 17.33
N GLU A 174 -12.11 7.97 17.59
CA GLU A 174 -11.81 8.88 18.71
C GLU A 174 -12.26 10.32 18.42
N ALA A 175 -12.37 10.70 17.15
CA ALA A 175 -12.87 12.03 16.75
C ALA A 175 -14.39 12.19 16.87
N VAL A 176 -15.13 11.08 17.06
CA VAL A 176 -16.61 11.12 17.23
C VAL A 176 -16.94 11.66 18.63
N PRO A 177 -17.77 12.74 18.74
CA PRO A 177 -18.22 13.24 20.03
C PRO A 177 -19.00 12.20 20.82
N LYS A 178 -18.81 12.18 22.15
CA LYS A 178 -19.44 11.21 23.05
C LYS A 178 -20.97 11.25 23.02
N GLU A 179 -21.55 12.40 22.72
CA GLU A 179 -23.01 12.58 22.63
C GLU A 179 -23.66 11.64 21.60
N TYR A 180 -22.96 11.34 20.50
CA TYR A 180 -23.45 10.38 19.49
C TYR A 180 -23.38 8.93 19.99
N GLU A 181 -22.38 8.61 20.79
CA GLU A 181 -22.22 7.30 21.40
C GLU A 181 -23.31 7.07 22.47
N ASP A 182 -23.51 8.05 23.34
CA ASP A 182 -24.56 8.02 24.38
C ASP A 182 -25.96 7.95 23.77
N ALA A 183 -26.23 8.71 22.70
CA ALA A 183 -27.48 8.63 21.97
C ALA A 183 -27.74 7.27 21.34
N SER A 184 -26.69 6.61 20.81
CA SER A 184 -26.79 5.25 20.24
C SER A 184 -27.08 4.20 21.30
N LEU A 185 -26.58 4.38 22.53
CA LEU A 185 -26.81 3.46 23.63
C LEU A 185 -28.18 3.66 24.29
N ALA A 186 -28.84 4.80 24.07
CA ALA A 186 -30.17 5.12 24.60
C ALA A 186 -31.31 4.56 23.75
N LEU A 187 -31.05 4.05 22.54
CA LEU A 187 -31.99 3.42 21.62
C LEU A 187 -31.97 1.89 21.73
#